data_7ca9d98518ef406f5f4e468de2f4915c
#
_entry.id   7ca9d98518ef406f5f4e468de2f4915c
#
_cell.length_a   1.000
_cell.length_b   1.000
_cell.length_c   1.000
_cell.angle_alpha   90.00
_cell.angle_beta   90.00
_cell.angle_gamma   90.00
#
_symmetry.space_group_name_H-M   'P 1'
#
loop_
_entity.id
_entity.type
_entity.pdbx_description
1 polymer ?
#
loop_
_entity_poly.entity_id
_entity_poly.type
_entity_poly.pdbx_seq_one_letter_code
_entity_poly.pdbx_strand_id
1 'polypeptide(L)'
;MTDKTDKNLAYAFAAESKASVRNATFARKADMENYTQIARLFRAVSDAESVHARRYLMLMRGKIGSTEENLETAFQNEIQANVEEYPKLIKEAADEGSKSALKAFSQARDVESFHAELYKKALNDMVSDRETDYYVCQVCGYISEDEAPDKCPICGAGVAKFNRVS
;
A
#
# COMPACT_ATOMS: atom_id res chain seq x y z
N MET A 1 -3.06 -11.36 26.24
CA MET A 1 -2.81 -9.94 26.60
C MET A 1 -4.14 -9.36 27.06
N THR A 2 -4.13 -8.27 27.84
CA THR A 2 -5.36 -7.58 28.21
C THR A 2 -5.90 -6.79 27.01
N ASP A 3 -7.22 -6.61 26.90
CA ASP A 3 -7.87 -5.80 25.87
C ASP A 3 -7.23 -4.41 25.68
N LYS A 4 -6.78 -3.79 26.79
CA LYS A 4 -6.08 -2.50 26.76
C LYS A 4 -4.72 -2.58 26.05
N THR A 5 -3.95 -3.65 26.25
CA THR A 5 -2.64 -3.83 25.58
C THR A 5 -2.84 -4.05 24.07
N ASP A 6 -3.84 -4.82 23.67
CA ASP A 6 -4.13 -5.07 22.26
C ASP A 6 -4.57 -3.77 21.53
N LYS A 7 -5.40 -2.95 22.18
CA LYS A 7 -5.76 -1.60 21.69
C LYS A 7 -4.54 -0.67 21.56
N ASN A 8 -3.63 -0.70 22.55
CA ASN A 8 -2.42 0.10 22.51
C ASN A 8 -1.47 -0.34 21.38
N LEU A 9 -1.34 -1.65 21.14
CA LEU A 9 -0.55 -2.18 20.01
C LEU A 9 -1.14 -1.74 18.67
N ALA A 10 -2.45 -1.82 18.50
CA ALA A 10 -3.13 -1.37 17.28
C ALA A 10 -2.95 0.15 17.05
N TYR A 11 -3.07 0.95 18.11
CA TYR A 11 -2.81 2.39 18.05
C TYR A 11 -1.36 2.70 17.65
N ALA A 12 -0.39 2.06 18.33
CA ALA A 12 1.02 2.26 18.06
C ALA A 12 1.38 1.82 16.62
N PHE A 13 0.91 0.66 16.17
CA PHE A 13 1.07 0.21 14.79
C PHE A 13 0.58 1.25 13.78
N ALA A 14 -0.65 1.78 13.97
CA ALA A 14 -1.20 2.78 13.07
C ALA A 14 -0.40 4.11 13.11
N ALA A 15 0.06 4.54 14.27
CA ALA A 15 0.85 5.77 14.44
C ALA A 15 2.19 5.68 13.70
N GLU A 16 2.93 4.57 13.90
CA GLU A 16 4.24 4.36 13.29
C GLU A 16 4.15 4.12 11.77
N SER A 17 3.12 3.40 11.31
CA SER A 17 2.87 3.21 9.87
C SER A 17 2.65 4.56 9.17
N LYS A 18 1.85 5.45 9.77
CA LYS A 18 1.63 6.81 9.26
C LYS A 18 2.91 7.65 9.32
N ALA A 19 3.70 7.53 10.40
CA ALA A 19 4.96 8.25 10.56
C ALA A 19 5.97 7.82 9.49
N SER A 20 6.11 6.53 9.21
CA SER A 20 6.98 5.98 8.17
C SER A 20 6.63 6.58 6.80
N VAL A 21 5.39 6.48 6.34
CA VAL A 21 4.97 7.02 5.03
C VAL A 21 5.14 8.54 4.96
N ARG A 22 4.83 9.27 6.05
CA ARG A 22 5.00 10.72 6.12
C ARG A 22 6.46 11.13 5.97
N ASN A 23 7.39 10.47 6.70
CA ASN A 23 8.82 10.76 6.61
C ASN A 23 9.39 10.40 5.21
N ALA A 24 8.96 9.29 4.59
CA ALA A 24 9.31 8.99 3.20
C ALA A 24 8.86 10.11 2.23
N THR A 25 7.69 10.68 2.44
CA THR A 25 7.17 11.79 1.63
C THR A 25 7.95 13.09 1.89
N PHE A 26 8.32 13.38 3.14
CA PHE A 26 9.18 14.51 3.49
C PHE A 26 10.57 14.39 2.87
N ALA A 27 11.14 13.17 2.81
CA ALA A 27 12.41 12.93 2.13
C ALA A 27 12.33 13.30 0.64
N ARG A 28 11.27 12.89 -0.06
CA ARG A 28 11.05 13.27 -1.48
C ARG A 28 10.98 14.80 -1.65
N LYS A 29 10.28 15.49 -0.75
CA LYS A 29 10.19 16.95 -0.79
C LYS A 29 11.54 17.62 -0.54
N ALA A 30 12.32 17.15 0.43
CA ALA A 30 13.65 17.65 0.72
C ALA A 30 14.64 17.45 -0.46
N ASP A 31 14.55 16.30 -1.16
CA ASP A 31 15.33 16.08 -2.40
C ASP A 31 14.95 17.09 -3.48
N MET A 32 13.66 17.36 -3.68
CA MET A 32 13.19 18.35 -4.67
C MET A 32 13.66 19.78 -4.33
N GLU A 33 13.90 20.07 -3.06
CA GLU A 33 14.41 21.35 -2.56
C GLU A 33 15.95 21.36 -2.42
N ASN A 34 16.64 20.32 -2.85
CA ASN A 34 18.11 20.14 -2.78
C ASN A 34 18.68 20.04 -1.36
N TYR A 35 17.87 19.69 -0.36
CA TYR A 35 18.32 19.42 1.01
C TYR A 35 18.73 17.95 1.19
N THR A 36 19.75 17.49 0.47
CA THR A 36 20.14 16.07 0.38
C THR A 36 20.38 15.43 1.75
N GLN A 37 21.04 16.11 2.69
CA GLN A 37 21.33 15.56 4.01
C GLN A 37 20.05 15.43 4.86
N ILE A 38 19.13 16.38 4.75
CA ILE A 38 17.82 16.32 5.42
C ILE A 38 16.97 15.20 4.82
N ALA A 39 17.00 15.02 3.49
CA ALA A 39 16.34 13.90 2.83
C ALA A 39 16.85 12.54 3.34
N ARG A 40 18.17 12.39 3.54
CA ARG A 40 18.76 11.19 4.14
C ARG A 40 18.27 10.94 5.57
N LEU A 41 18.19 11.99 6.39
CA LEU A 41 17.64 11.88 7.75
C LEU A 41 16.18 11.40 7.73
N PHE A 42 15.34 12.02 6.91
CA PHE A 42 13.94 11.60 6.80
C PHE A 42 13.79 10.13 6.32
N ARG A 43 14.61 9.67 5.39
CA ARG A 43 14.64 8.25 4.98
C ARG A 43 15.01 7.34 6.16
N ALA A 44 16.08 7.67 6.90
CA ALA A 44 16.50 6.88 8.05
C ALA A 44 15.41 6.80 9.13
N VAL A 45 14.71 7.91 9.41
CA VAL A 45 13.56 7.92 10.34
C VAL A 45 12.40 7.09 9.77
N SER A 46 12.08 7.23 8.48
CA SER A 46 11.04 6.40 7.83
C SER A 46 11.31 4.91 8.00
N ASP A 47 12.54 4.48 7.79
CA ASP A 47 12.93 3.06 7.95
C ASP A 47 12.82 2.61 9.42
N ALA A 48 13.24 3.45 10.37
CA ALA A 48 13.11 3.16 11.80
C ALA A 48 11.65 2.98 12.23
N GLU A 49 10.76 3.88 11.80
CA GLU A 49 9.32 3.78 12.13
C GLU A 49 8.67 2.56 11.46
N SER A 50 9.14 2.16 10.27
CA SER A 50 8.72 0.91 9.64
C SER A 50 9.12 -0.32 10.46
N VAL A 51 10.30 -0.31 11.10
CA VAL A 51 10.71 -1.38 12.04
C VAL A 51 9.78 -1.43 13.25
N HIS A 52 9.45 -0.28 13.85
CA HIS A 52 8.52 -0.20 14.98
C HIS A 52 7.13 -0.75 14.60
N ALA A 53 6.57 -0.30 13.48
CA ALA A 53 5.27 -0.75 12.99
C ALA A 53 5.22 -2.28 12.81
N ARG A 54 6.21 -2.88 12.13
CA ARG A 54 6.30 -4.33 11.96
C ARG A 54 6.37 -5.07 13.30
N ARG A 55 7.14 -4.56 14.27
CA ARG A 55 7.23 -5.18 15.61
C ARG A 55 5.89 -5.18 16.32
N TYR A 56 5.14 -4.08 16.29
CA TYR A 56 3.81 -4.01 16.89
C TYR A 56 2.82 -4.94 16.20
N LEU A 57 2.83 -4.97 14.87
CA LEU A 57 1.98 -5.87 14.08
C LEU A 57 2.24 -7.35 14.44
N MET A 58 3.51 -7.76 14.55
CA MET A 58 3.88 -9.13 14.96
C MET A 58 3.44 -9.51 16.37
N LEU A 59 3.28 -8.53 17.27
CA LEU A 59 2.79 -8.75 18.63
C LEU A 59 1.26 -8.83 18.71
N MET A 60 0.55 -8.33 17.70
CA MET A 60 -0.91 -8.38 17.62
C MET A 60 -1.37 -9.78 17.26
N ARG A 61 -2.07 -10.45 18.19
CA ARG A 61 -2.53 -11.83 18.01
C ARG A 61 -3.48 -11.97 16.83
N GLY A 62 -3.28 -13.01 16.02
CA GLY A 62 -4.14 -13.35 14.88
C GLY A 62 -4.09 -12.33 13.73
N LYS A 63 -3.06 -11.48 13.67
CA LYS A 63 -2.89 -10.53 12.56
C LYS A 63 -1.93 -11.03 11.49
N ILE A 64 -0.97 -11.87 11.89
CA ILE A 64 -0.04 -12.53 10.97
C ILE A 64 -0.17 -14.03 11.20
N GLY A 65 -0.59 -14.75 10.17
CA GLY A 65 -0.76 -16.20 10.14
C GLY A 65 0.21 -16.87 9.18
N SER A 66 -0.16 -18.02 8.67
CA SER A 66 0.53 -18.68 7.57
C SER A 66 0.50 -17.83 6.30
N THR A 67 1.32 -18.13 5.30
CA THR A 67 1.29 -17.45 4.01
C THR A 67 -0.09 -17.52 3.36
N GLU A 68 -0.75 -18.68 3.41
CA GLU A 68 -2.10 -18.87 2.89
C GLU A 68 -3.13 -18.01 3.61
N GLU A 69 -3.12 -18.01 4.96
CA GLU A 69 -4.00 -17.16 5.77
C GLU A 69 -3.77 -15.67 5.52
N ASN A 70 -2.51 -15.27 5.31
CA ASN A 70 -2.16 -13.88 5.01
C ASN A 70 -2.63 -13.48 3.60
N LEU A 71 -2.52 -14.36 2.60
CA LEU A 71 -3.03 -14.12 1.24
C LEU A 71 -4.56 -13.99 1.25
N GLU A 72 -5.26 -14.89 1.95
CA GLU A 72 -6.72 -14.79 2.09
C GLU A 72 -7.13 -13.49 2.77
N THR A 73 -6.44 -13.11 3.86
CA THR A 73 -6.70 -11.84 4.57
C THR A 73 -6.48 -10.64 3.65
N ALA A 74 -5.39 -10.64 2.88
CA ALA A 74 -5.08 -9.59 1.93
C ALA A 74 -6.16 -9.51 0.84
N PHE A 75 -6.53 -10.64 0.23
CA PHE A 75 -7.61 -10.71 -0.74
C PHE A 75 -8.93 -10.12 -0.23
N GLN A 76 -9.36 -10.51 0.98
CA GLN A 76 -10.61 -10.01 1.58
C GLN A 76 -10.54 -8.50 1.86
N ASN A 77 -9.39 -7.99 2.30
CA ASN A 77 -9.20 -6.55 2.53
C ASN A 77 -9.35 -5.75 1.23
N GLU A 78 -8.79 -6.21 0.10
CA GLU A 78 -8.94 -5.54 -1.20
C GLU A 78 -10.39 -5.55 -1.69
N ILE A 79 -11.10 -6.66 -1.52
CA ILE A 79 -12.53 -6.73 -1.85
C ILE A 79 -13.32 -5.75 -1.00
N GLN A 80 -13.10 -5.70 0.31
CA GLN A 80 -13.78 -4.76 1.20
C GLN A 80 -13.48 -3.31 0.82
N ALA A 81 -12.22 -2.97 0.59
CA ALA A 81 -11.82 -1.63 0.16
C ALA A 81 -12.52 -1.22 -1.14
N ASN A 82 -12.53 -2.10 -2.14
CA ASN A 82 -13.13 -1.85 -3.44
C ASN A 82 -14.65 -1.69 -3.38
N VAL A 83 -15.36 -2.58 -2.66
CA VAL A 83 -16.81 -2.68 -2.69
C VAL A 83 -17.49 -1.78 -1.64
N GLU A 84 -16.87 -1.57 -0.48
CA GLU A 84 -17.49 -0.88 0.64
C GLU A 84 -16.85 0.47 0.97
N GLU A 85 -15.51 0.54 1.03
CA GLU A 85 -14.82 1.72 1.56
C GLU A 85 -14.68 2.82 0.52
N TYR A 86 -14.03 2.55 -0.62
CA TYR A 86 -13.82 3.55 -1.67
C TYR A 86 -15.12 4.12 -2.26
N PRO A 87 -16.20 3.38 -2.48
CA PRO A 87 -17.46 3.97 -2.94
C PRO A 87 -17.99 5.07 -2.03
N LYS A 88 -17.83 4.94 -0.70
CA LYS A 88 -18.22 5.99 0.27
C LYS A 88 -17.33 7.23 0.13
N LEU A 89 -15.99 7.02 0.11
CA LEU A 89 -15.02 8.11 -0.05
C LEU A 89 -15.19 8.86 -1.38
N ILE A 90 -15.46 8.14 -2.47
CA ILE A 90 -15.72 8.70 -3.79
C ILE A 90 -16.99 9.57 -3.76
N LYS A 91 -18.07 9.05 -3.15
CA LYS A 91 -19.33 9.81 -3.01
C LYS A 91 -19.12 11.08 -2.21
N GLU A 92 -18.48 11.01 -1.05
CA GLU A 92 -18.20 12.17 -0.20
C GLU A 92 -17.33 13.21 -0.92
N ALA A 93 -16.28 12.78 -1.60
CA ALA A 93 -15.42 13.68 -2.39
C ALA A 93 -16.18 14.36 -3.55
N ALA A 94 -17.14 13.66 -4.16
CA ALA A 94 -18.00 14.22 -5.19
C ALA A 94 -18.98 15.26 -4.62
N ASP A 95 -19.61 14.93 -3.50
CA ASP A 95 -20.56 15.82 -2.78
C ASP A 95 -19.87 17.12 -2.31
N GLU A 96 -18.59 17.03 -1.89
CA GLU A 96 -17.76 18.18 -1.51
C GLU A 96 -17.10 18.92 -2.70
N GLY A 97 -17.22 18.40 -3.92
CA GLY A 97 -16.60 18.99 -5.13
C GLY A 97 -15.06 18.87 -5.19
N SER A 98 -14.46 17.98 -4.40
CA SER A 98 -13.01 17.78 -4.34
C SER A 98 -12.51 16.90 -5.50
N LYS A 99 -12.26 17.51 -6.68
CA LYS A 99 -11.84 16.81 -7.90
C LYS A 99 -10.55 15.99 -7.74
N SER A 100 -9.58 16.47 -6.96
CA SER A 100 -8.32 15.76 -6.72
C SER A 100 -8.52 14.51 -5.86
N ALA A 101 -9.30 14.60 -4.77
CA ALA A 101 -9.63 13.48 -3.92
C ALA A 101 -10.49 12.46 -4.68
N LEU A 102 -11.52 12.92 -5.39
CA LEU A 102 -12.37 12.08 -6.25
C LEU A 102 -11.53 11.25 -7.24
N LYS A 103 -10.60 11.89 -7.94
CA LYS A 103 -9.70 11.20 -8.88
C LYS A 103 -8.81 10.19 -8.16
N ALA A 104 -8.20 10.56 -7.02
CA ALA A 104 -7.30 9.68 -6.27
C ALA A 104 -8.05 8.45 -5.73
N PHE A 105 -9.23 8.63 -5.13
CA PHE A 105 -10.04 7.54 -4.60
C PHE A 105 -10.57 6.60 -5.71
N SER A 106 -10.97 7.17 -6.85
CA SER A 106 -11.41 6.35 -7.99
C SER A 106 -10.25 5.50 -8.54
N GLN A 107 -9.06 6.08 -8.68
CA GLN A 107 -7.89 5.34 -9.13
C GLN A 107 -7.47 4.25 -8.13
N ALA A 108 -7.51 4.54 -6.82
CA ALA A 108 -7.21 3.56 -5.79
C ALA A 108 -8.23 2.41 -5.86
N ARG A 109 -9.54 2.68 -5.84
CA ARG A 109 -10.57 1.65 -6.00
C ARG A 109 -10.30 0.73 -7.19
N ASP A 110 -10.00 1.31 -8.36
CA ASP A 110 -9.75 0.53 -9.57
C ASP A 110 -8.49 -0.34 -9.43
N VAL A 111 -7.45 0.15 -8.73
CA VAL A 111 -6.23 -0.60 -8.44
C VAL A 111 -6.48 -1.75 -7.45
N GLU A 112 -7.29 -1.55 -6.39
CA GLU A 112 -7.60 -2.61 -5.41
C GLU A 112 -8.31 -3.81 -6.06
N SER A 113 -9.08 -3.58 -7.12
CA SER A 113 -9.65 -4.66 -7.93
C SER A 113 -8.56 -5.55 -8.57
N PHE A 114 -7.50 -4.96 -9.11
CA PHE A 114 -6.36 -5.71 -9.66
C PHE A 114 -5.53 -6.41 -8.57
N HIS A 115 -5.34 -5.78 -7.42
CA HIS A 115 -4.67 -6.41 -6.28
C HIS A 115 -5.43 -7.65 -5.82
N ALA A 116 -6.76 -7.57 -5.71
CA ALA A 116 -7.60 -8.73 -5.38
C ALA A 116 -7.42 -9.88 -6.38
N GLU A 117 -7.35 -9.60 -7.68
CA GLU A 117 -7.09 -10.61 -8.71
C GLU A 117 -5.71 -11.26 -8.55
N LEU A 118 -4.66 -10.47 -8.25
CA LEU A 118 -3.32 -10.99 -8.00
C LEU A 118 -3.28 -11.91 -6.77
N TYR A 119 -3.90 -11.52 -5.66
CA TYR A 119 -3.98 -12.37 -4.46
C TYR A 119 -4.76 -13.65 -4.71
N LYS A 120 -5.89 -13.57 -5.43
CA LYS A 120 -6.67 -14.76 -5.82
C LYS A 120 -5.86 -15.71 -6.71
N LYS A 121 -5.10 -15.16 -7.67
CA LYS A 121 -4.20 -15.93 -8.51
C LYS A 121 -3.11 -16.61 -7.68
N ALA A 122 -2.45 -15.86 -6.78
CA ALA A 122 -1.42 -16.39 -5.90
C ALA A 122 -1.95 -17.52 -5.01
N LEU A 123 -3.18 -17.42 -4.47
CA LEU A 123 -3.83 -18.50 -3.71
C LEU A 123 -4.03 -19.76 -4.56
N ASN A 124 -4.44 -19.61 -5.80
CA ASN A 124 -4.64 -20.75 -6.71
C ASN A 124 -3.31 -21.40 -7.13
N ASP A 125 -2.26 -20.60 -7.29
CA ASP A 125 -0.97 -21.01 -7.83
C ASP A 125 0.08 -21.34 -6.75
N MET A 126 -0.29 -21.29 -5.46
CA MET A 126 0.64 -21.53 -4.33
C MET A 126 1.48 -22.80 -4.48
N VAL A 127 0.94 -23.85 -5.11
CA VAL A 127 1.61 -25.13 -5.32
C VAL A 127 2.60 -25.10 -6.48
N SER A 128 2.41 -24.18 -7.44
CA SER A 128 3.23 -24.12 -8.67
C SER A 128 4.53 -23.33 -8.49
N ASP A 129 4.61 -22.47 -7.45
CA ASP A 129 5.79 -21.61 -7.13
C ASP A 129 6.40 -20.95 -8.38
N ARG A 130 5.52 -20.39 -9.22
CA ARG A 130 5.95 -19.73 -10.47
C ARG A 130 6.66 -18.43 -10.14
N GLU A 131 7.90 -18.30 -10.57
CA GLU A 131 8.61 -17.02 -10.55
C GLU A 131 7.89 -16.00 -11.44
N THR A 132 7.62 -14.83 -10.88
CA THR A 132 6.94 -13.71 -11.56
C THR A 132 7.58 -12.41 -11.12
N ASP A 133 7.97 -11.60 -12.08
CA ASP A 133 8.42 -10.23 -11.80
C ASP A 133 7.23 -9.31 -11.60
N TYR A 134 7.29 -8.44 -10.61
CA TYR A 134 6.25 -7.45 -10.34
C TYR A 134 6.76 -6.02 -10.55
N TYR A 135 5.95 -5.18 -11.18
CA TYR A 135 6.25 -3.78 -11.43
C TYR A 135 5.14 -2.90 -10.87
N VAL A 136 5.49 -1.93 -10.02
CA VAL A 136 4.53 -1.07 -9.32
C VAL A 136 4.55 0.34 -9.89
N CYS A 137 3.41 0.82 -10.36
CA CYS A 137 3.22 2.20 -10.80
C CYS A 137 3.34 3.16 -9.60
N GLN A 138 4.34 4.03 -9.61
CA GLN A 138 4.60 5.00 -8.54
C GLN A 138 3.62 6.19 -8.51
N VAL A 139 2.60 6.18 -9.37
CA VAL A 139 1.55 7.21 -9.40
C VAL A 139 0.27 6.73 -8.75
N CYS A 140 -0.20 5.51 -9.04
CA CYS A 140 -1.48 5.01 -8.55
C CYS A 140 -1.42 3.65 -7.82
N GLY A 141 -0.26 2.99 -7.78
CA GLY A 141 -0.11 1.70 -7.12
C GLY A 141 -0.45 0.48 -7.98
N TYR A 142 -0.92 0.64 -9.23
CA TYR A 142 -1.19 -0.50 -10.11
C TYR A 142 0.03 -1.41 -10.25
N ILE A 143 -0.20 -2.72 -10.21
CA ILE A 143 0.84 -3.76 -10.33
C ILE A 143 0.67 -4.49 -11.66
N SER A 144 1.75 -4.63 -12.43
CA SER A 144 1.83 -5.53 -13.58
C SER A 144 2.79 -6.68 -13.30
N GLU A 145 2.52 -7.83 -13.92
CA GLU A 145 3.36 -9.03 -13.88
C GLU A 145 4.27 -9.07 -15.11
N ASP A 146 5.45 -9.67 -14.93
CA ASP A 146 6.48 -9.98 -15.93
C ASP A 146 7.10 -8.75 -16.60
N GLU A 147 6.35 -7.72 -16.98
CA GLU A 147 6.85 -6.48 -17.59
C GLU A 147 6.04 -5.24 -17.23
N ALA A 148 6.69 -4.07 -17.24
CA ALA A 148 6.00 -2.80 -17.08
C ALA A 148 5.34 -2.37 -18.39
N PRO A 149 4.05 -2.00 -18.40
CA PRO A 149 3.38 -1.54 -19.62
C PRO A 149 3.89 -0.16 -20.06
N ASP A 150 3.84 0.15 -21.36
CA ASP A 150 4.19 1.46 -21.90
C ASP A 150 3.41 2.59 -21.23
N LYS A 151 2.14 2.32 -20.90
CA LYS A 151 1.25 3.23 -20.17
C LYS A 151 0.44 2.48 -19.13
N CYS A 152 0.39 3.01 -17.92
CA CYS A 152 -0.46 2.47 -16.85
C CYS A 152 -1.94 2.49 -17.28
N PRO A 153 -2.66 1.36 -17.21
CA PRO A 153 -4.06 1.29 -17.62
C PRO A 153 -5.00 2.10 -16.73
N ILE A 154 -4.60 2.40 -15.49
CA ILE A 154 -5.41 3.14 -14.52
C ILE A 154 -5.17 4.65 -14.60
N CYS A 155 -3.92 5.10 -14.56
CA CYS A 155 -3.62 6.53 -14.45
C CYS A 155 -2.98 7.14 -15.69
N GLY A 156 -2.60 6.32 -16.70
CA GLY A 156 -1.95 6.76 -17.93
C GLY A 156 -0.47 7.11 -17.79
N ALA A 157 0.15 6.87 -16.64
CA ALA A 157 1.57 7.13 -16.42
C ALA A 157 2.44 6.24 -17.34
N GLY A 158 3.52 6.82 -17.88
CA GLY A 158 4.45 6.07 -18.74
C GLY A 158 5.32 5.07 -17.98
N VAL A 159 5.96 4.14 -18.69
CA VAL A 159 6.80 3.06 -18.16
C VAL A 159 7.86 3.54 -17.18
N ALA A 160 8.46 4.72 -17.36
CA ALA A 160 9.45 5.30 -16.44
C ALA A 160 8.92 5.57 -15.01
N LYS A 161 7.62 5.40 -14.78
CA LYS A 161 6.98 5.51 -13.47
C LYS A 161 6.75 4.16 -12.80
N PHE A 162 7.22 3.07 -13.39
CA PHE A 162 7.14 1.75 -12.79
C PHE A 162 8.48 1.37 -12.14
N ASN A 163 8.39 0.86 -10.92
CA ASN A 163 9.53 0.28 -10.21
C ASN A 163 9.35 -1.24 -10.15
N ARG A 164 10.40 -1.98 -10.54
CA ARG A 164 10.47 -3.42 -10.32
C ARG A 164 10.63 -3.70 -8.82
N VAL A 165 9.88 -4.67 -8.32
CA VAL A 165 10.01 -5.19 -6.96
C VAL A 165 11.12 -6.23 -6.95
N SER A 166 12.08 -6.09 -6.05
CA SER A 166 13.22 -7.04 -5.84
C SER A 166 12.92 -7.99 -4.71
#